data_9ded2f9c91553538cfeaee2adc7c66a8
#
_entry.id   9ded2f9c91553538cfeaee2adc7c66a8
#
_cell.length_a   1.000
_cell.length_b   1.000
_cell.length_c   1.000
_cell.angle_alpha   90.00
_cell.angle_beta   90.00
_cell.angle_gamma   90.00
#
_symmetry.space_group_name_H-M   'P 1'
#
loop_
_entity.id
_entity.type
_entity.pdbx_description
1 polymer ?
#
loop_
_entity_poly.entity_id
_entity_poly.type
_entity_poly.pdbx_seq_one_letter_code
_entity_poly.pdbx_strand_id
1 'polypeptide(L)'
;MPPVKLDGAGTLKLKTLEDGLMALSGIHAVVERMANDVKNQRAIGMAPQQVKRLAVPLQGQLKGQFGMIADLVSSMLLVVGRGGSDATKVRALREHVAQLRTAMELAQRRVKEKHAVTDEALEASTADGGDTAPEADSHETR
;
A
#
# COMPACT_ATOMS: atom_id res chain seq x y z
N MET A 1 -12.16 22.07 -4.43
CA MET A 1 -10.79 22.03 -4.96
C MET A 1 -10.71 21.20 -6.23
N PRO A 2 -10.01 21.69 -7.24
CA PRO A 2 -9.81 20.85 -8.41
C PRO A 2 -8.95 19.64 -8.07
N PRO A 3 -9.16 18.52 -8.75
CA PRO A 3 -8.35 17.33 -8.51
C PRO A 3 -6.88 17.60 -8.87
N VAL A 4 -5.99 16.97 -8.13
CA VAL A 4 -4.56 17.06 -8.39
C VAL A 4 -4.26 16.24 -9.65
N LYS A 5 -3.55 16.86 -10.60
CA LYS A 5 -3.07 16.15 -11.78
C LYS A 5 -1.71 15.54 -11.47
N LEU A 6 -1.50 14.32 -11.88
CA LEU A 6 -0.25 13.60 -11.68
C LEU A 6 0.40 13.30 -13.03
N ASP A 7 1.72 13.23 -13.03
CA ASP A 7 2.44 12.74 -14.21
C ASP A 7 2.18 11.25 -14.41
N GLY A 8 2.69 10.66 -15.50
CA GLY A 8 2.45 9.26 -15.81
C GLY A 8 2.96 8.31 -14.74
N ALA A 9 4.14 8.59 -14.18
CA ALA A 9 4.72 7.76 -13.13
C ALA A 9 3.89 7.86 -11.84
N GLY A 10 3.43 9.06 -11.49
CA GLY A 10 2.59 9.27 -10.31
C GLY A 10 1.24 8.58 -10.43
N THR A 11 0.63 8.65 -11.61
CA THR A 11 -0.64 7.97 -11.87
C THR A 11 -0.50 6.47 -11.68
N LEU A 12 0.59 5.89 -12.20
CA LEU A 12 0.83 4.46 -12.09
C LEU A 12 1.07 4.03 -10.64
N LYS A 13 1.87 4.81 -9.90
CA LYS A 13 2.13 4.55 -8.49
C LYS A 13 0.85 4.64 -7.67
N LEU A 14 0.03 5.65 -7.94
CA LEU A 14 -1.22 5.82 -7.22
C LEU A 14 -2.17 4.65 -7.48
N LYS A 15 -2.24 4.18 -8.72
CA LYS A 15 -3.05 3.02 -9.06
C LYS A 15 -2.57 1.78 -8.30
N THR A 16 -1.26 1.57 -8.23
CA THR A 16 -0.70 0.45 -7.47
C THR A 16 -1.14 0.50 -6.01
N LEU A 17 -1.12 1.70 -5.40
CA LEU A 17 -1.55 1.86 -4.02
C LEU A 17 -3.06 1.67 -3.85
N GLU A 18 -3.86 2.16 -4.79
CA GLU A 18 -5.30 1.97 -4.76
C GLU A 18 -5.67 0.50 -4.85
N ASP A 19 -5.05 -0.22 -5.78
CA ASP A 19 -5.26 -1.66 -5.92
C ASP A 19 -4.81 -2.39 -4.65
N GLY A 20 -3.70 -1.94 -4.08
CA GLY A 20 -3.19 -2.51 -2.83
C GLY A 20 -4.14 -2.29 -1.67
N LEU A 21 -4.74 -1.10 -1.57
CA LEU A 21 -5.72 -0.81 -0.52
C LEU A 21 -6.99 -1.66 -0.68
N MET A 22 -7.40 -1.92 -1.91
CA MET A 22 -8.52 -2.82 -2.16
C MET A 22 -8.20 -4.24 -1.68
N ALA A 23 -7.01 -4.74 -1.99
CA ALA A 23 -6.57 -6.04 -1.52
C ALA A 23 -6.50 -6.07 0.02
N LEU A 24 -6.01 -4.99 0.62
CA LEU A 24 -5.94 -4.88 2.07
C LEU A 24 -7.32 -4.89 2.70
N SER A 25 -8.33 -4.28 2.06
CA SER A 25 -9.71 -4.35 2.53
C SER A 25 -10.22 -5.78 2.57
N GLY A 26 -9.85 -6.59 1.58
CA GLY A 26 -10.18 -8.02 1.58
C GLY A 26 -9.52 -8.76 2.73
N ILE A 27 -8.25 -8.47 2.98
CA ILE A 27 -7.51 -9.04 4.11
C ILE A 27 -8.16 -8.62 5.42
N HIS A 28 -8.50 -7.34 5.55
CA HIS A 28 -9.16 -6.81 6.74
C HIS A 28 -10.46 -7.56 7.03
N ALA A 29 -11.27 -7.81 6.01
CA ALA A 29 -12.53 -8.52 6.17
C ALA A 29 -12.32 -9.93 6.72
N VAL A 30 -11.30 -10.64 6.22
CA VAL A 30 -10.96 -11.98 6.71
C VAL A 30 -10.51 -11.92 8.18
N VAL A 31 -9.64 -10.96 8.50
CA VAL A 31 -9.13 -10.80 9.87
C VAL A 31 -10.27 -10.48 10.84
N GLU A 32 -11.21 -9.62 10.44
CA GLU A 32 -12.35 -9.30 11.31
C GLU A 32 -13.28 -10.50 11.49
N ARG A 33 -13.43 -11.34 10.48
CA ARG A 33 -14.18 -12.59 10.64
C ARG A 33 -13.48 -13.52 11.62
N MET A 34 -12.14 -13.62 11.54
CA MET A 34 -11.35 -14.37 12.50
C MET A 34 -11.56 -13.84 13.92
N ALA A 35 -11.55 -12.51 14.08
CA ALA A 35 -11.77 -11.89 15.38
C ALA A 35 -13.13 -12.24 15.95
N ASN A 36 -14.15 -12.26 15.10
CA ASN A 36 -15.50 -12.63 15.50
C ASN A 36 -15.57 -14.09 15.91
N ASP A 37 -14.89 -14.97 15.18
CA ASP A 37 -14.84 -16.40 15.52
C ASP A 37 -14.16 -16.61 16.88
N VAL A 38 -13.05 -15.93 17.14
CA VAL A 38 -12.39 -16.01 18.43
C VAL A 38 -13.27 -15.52 19.55
N LYS A 39 -13.96 -14.39 19.33
CA LYS A 39 -14.89 -13.83 20.32
C LYS A 39 -16.01 -14.80 20.67
N ASN A 40 -16.47 -15.56 19.70
CA ASN A 40 -17.57 -16.53 19.88
C ASN A 40 -17.06 -17.94 20.14
N GLN A 41 -15.77 -18.08 20.45
CA GLN A 41 -15.15 -19.37 20.80
C GLN A 41 -15.27 -20.40 19.67
N ARG A 42 -15.25 -19.91 18.43
CA ARG A 42 -15.23 -20.77 17.25
C ARG A 42 -13.81 -20.85 16.67
N ALA A 43 -13.50 -21.94 16.02
CA ALA A 43 -12.23 -22.10 15.33
C ALA A 43 -12.14 -21.16 14.14
N ILE A 44 -10.96 -20.61 13.90
CA ILE A 44 -10.73 -19.71 12.75
C ILE A 44 -10.60 -20.49 11.44
N GLY A 45 -10.38 -21.81 11.51
CA GLY A 45 -10.34 -22.67 10.33
C GLY A 45 -9.26 -22.28 9.34
N MET A 46 -9.63 -22.16 8.08
CA MET A 46 -8.71 -21.85 6.99
C MET A 46 -8.55 -20.35 6.75
N ALA A 47 -9.07 -19.49 7.63
CA ALA A 47 -8.97 -18.05 7.46
C ALA A 47 -7.52 -17.55 7.33
N PRO A 48 -6.55 -18.05 8.12
CA PRO A 48 -5.15 -17.63 7.91
C PRO A 48 -4.64 -17.93 6.50
N GLN A 49 -5.07 -19.02 5.89
CA GLN A 49 -4.69 -19.34 4.52
C GLN A 49 -5.31 -18.37 3.52
N GLN A 50 -6.51 -17.87 3.80
CA GLN A 50 -7.13 -16.84 2.97
C GLN A 50 -6.35 -15.53 3.04
N VAL A 51 -5.89 -15.15 4.25
CA VAL A 51 -5.02 -13.97 4.41
C VAL A 51 -3.76 -14.14 3.55
N LYS A 52 -3.14 -15.30 3.60
CA LYS A 52 -1.93 -15.58 2.82
C LYS A 52 -2.21 -15.45 1.32
N ARG A 53 -3.31 -16.01 0.83
CA ARG A 53 -3.68 -15.94 -0.59
C ARG A 53 -3.85 -14.51 -1.07
N LEU A 54 -4.35 -13.63 -0.21
CA LEU A 54 -4.54 -12.23 -0.56
C LEU A 54 -3.23 -11.43 -0.41
N ALA A 55 -2.43 -11.76 0.59
CA ALA A 55 -1.23 -10.99 0.91
C ALA A 55 -0.06 -11.27 -0.02
N VAL A 56 0.11 -12.51 -0.50
CA VAL A 56 1.23 -12.85 -1.38
C VAL A 56 1.22 -12.03 -2.67
N PRO A 57 0.09 -11.95 -3.41
CA PRO A 57 0.06 -11.08 -4.60
C PRO A 57 0.27 -9.61 -4.26
N LEU A 58 -0.27 -9.15 -3.13
CA LEU A 58 -0.10 -7.77 -2.68
C LEU A 58 1.37 -7.44 -2.47
N GLN A 59 2.12 -8.33 -1.83
CA GLN A 59 3.55 -8.16 -1.64
C GLN A 59 4.26 -8.01 -2.98
N GLY A 60 3.95 -8.87 -3.94
CA GLY A 60 4.54 -8.82 -5.27
C GLY A 60 4.26 -7.52 -6.00
N GLN A 61 3.04 -7.00 -5.88
CA GLN A 61 2.65 -5.74 -6.51
C GLN A 61 3.39 -4.54 -5.93
N LEU A 62 3.66 -4.57 -4.62
CA LEU A 62 4.30 -3.45 -3.94
C LEU A 62 5.82 -3.49 -4.01
N LYS A 63 6.41 -4.65 -4.23
CA LYS A 63 7.85 -4.87 -4.10
C LYS A 63 8.69 -3.94 -4.95
N GLY A 64 8.27 -3.65 -6.18
CA GLY A 64 9.06 -2.86 -7.12
C GLY A 64 9.10 -1.37 -6.79
N GLN A 65 8.02 -0.80 -6.30
CA GLN A 65 7.90 0.64 -6.10
C GLN A 65 7.77 1.04 -4.64
N PHE A 66 7.35 0.13 -3.78
CA PHE A 66 7.07 0.40 -2.38
C PHE A 66 7.66 -0.71 -1.52
N GLY A 67 8.99 -0.86 -1.58
CA GLY A 67 9.69 -1.95 -0.92
C GLY A 67 9.46 -2.00 0.59
N MET A 68 9.42 -0.84 1.27
CA MET A 68 9.18 -0.81 2.70
C MET A 68 7.78 -1.31 3.06
N ILE A 69 6.79 -0.97 2.24
CA ILE A 69 5.42 -1.46 2.45
C ILE A 69 5.35 -2.96 2.15
N ALA A 70 6.05 -3.41 1.11
CA ALA A 70 6.15 -4.84 0.81
C ALA A 70 6.76 -5.61 1.98
N ASP A 71 7.74 -5.02 2.67
CA ASP A 71 8.34 -5.63 3.86
C ASP A 71 7.33 -5.75 5.00
N LEU A 72 6.44 -4.77 5.16
CA LEU A 72 5.36 -4.85 6.14
C LEU A 72 4.40 -6.00 5.81
N VAL A 73 4.12 -6.22 4.52
CA VAL A 73 3.30 -7.37 4.10
C VAL A 73 4.02 -8.68 4.43
N SER A 74 5.33 -8.74 4.20
CA SER A 74 6.14 -9.92 4.56
C SER A 74 6.05 -10.21 6.05
N SER A 75 6.11 -9.19 6.89
CA SER A 75 5.98 -9.35 8.33
C SER A 75 4.61 -9.91 8.71
N MET A 76 3.55 -9.46 8.04
CA MET A 76 2.22 -10.00 8.26
C MET A 76 2.15 -11.47 7.86
N LEU A 77 2.80 -11.85 6.75
CA LEU A 77 2.85 -13.23 6.32
C LEU A 77 3.55 -14.14 7.33
N LEU A 78 4.57 -13.62 8.01
CA LEU A 78 5.24 -14.34 9.08
C LEU A 78 4.28 -14.65 10.24
N VAL A 79 3.42 -13.69 10.58
CA VAL A 79 2.42 -13.89 11.63
C VAL A 79 1.44 -15.00 11.22
N VAL A 80 1.02 -15.02 9.96
CA VAL A 80 0.10 -16.07 9.46
C VAL A 80 0.69 -17.45 9.67
N GLY A 81 1.98 -17.61 9.41
CA GLY A 81 2.65 -18.91 9.53
C GLY A 81 3.11 -19.26 10.95
N ARG A 82 3.00 -18.32 11.88
CA ARG A 82 3.50 -18.50 13.24
C ARG A 82 2.49 -19.31 14.07
N GLY A 83 3.00 -20.16 14.97
CA GLY A 83 2.14 -20.84 15.92
C GLY A 83 1.63 -19.90 17.00
N GLY A 84 0.87 -20.45 17.95
CA GLY A 84 0.33 -19.69 19.05
C GLY A 84 -1.19 -19.71 19.04
N SER A 85 -1.79 -18.98 19.97
CA SER A 85 -3.24 -18.96 20.09
C SER A 85 -3.89 -18.15 18.96
N ASP A 86 -5.12 -18.52 18.62
CA ASP A 86 -5.87 -17.78 17.61
C ASP A 86 -6.07 -16.32 18.02
N ALA A 87 -6.31 -16.06 19.31
CA ALA A 87 -6.49 -14.70 19.82
C ALA A 87 -5.23 -13.85 19.61
N THR A 88 -4.05 -14.40 19.87
CA THR A 88 -2.78 -13.70 19.68
C THR A 88 -2.55 -13.42 18.20
N LYS A 89 -2.81 -14.40 17.35
CA LYS A 89 -2.68 -14.26 15.89
C LYS A 89 -3.58 -13.15 15.36
N VAL A 90 -4.84 -13.14 15.76
CA VAL A 90 -5.81 -12.12 15.34
C VAL A 90 -5.36 -10.73 15.76
N ARG A 91 -4.89 -10.59 17.00
CA ARG A 91 -4.41 -9.30 17.50
C ARG A 91 -3.25 -8.79 16.65
N ALA A 92 -2.27 -9.65 16.38
CA ALA A 92 -1.11 -9.27 15.57
C ALA A 92 -1.51 -8.93 14.15
N LEU A 93 -2.42 -9.69 13.54
CA LEU A 93 -2.89 -9.40 12.18
C LEU A 93 -3.63 -8.07 12.11
N ARG A 94 -4.45 -7.76 13.11
CA ARG A 94 -5.13 -6.46 13.17
C ARG A 94 -4.15 -5.31 13.21
N GLU A 95 -3.09 -5.44 13.99
CA GLU A 95 -2.05 -4.41 14.05
C GLU A 95 -1.35 -4.24 12.71
N HIS A 96 -1.02 -5.35 12.04
CA HIS A 96 -0.37 -5.28 10.74
C HIS A 96 -1.28 -4.65 9.68
N VAL A 97 -2.55 -4.98 9.68
CA VAL A 97 -3.51 -4.35 8.76
C VAL A 97 -3.57 -2.84 8.98
N ALA A 98 -3.61 -2.41 10.24
CA ALA A 98 -3.65 -0.98 10.56
C ALA A 98 -2.38 -0.28 10.11
N GLN A 99 -1.21 -0.87 10.36
CA GLN A 99 0.07 -0.31 9.92
C GLN A 99 0.16 -0.21 8.41
N LEU A 100 -0.27 -1.26 7.70
CA LEU A 100 -0.26 -1.27 6.24
C LEU A 100 -1.17 -0.19 5.67
N ARG A 101 -2.37 -0.03 6.23
CA ARG A 101 -3.29 1.01 5.77
C ARG A 101 -2.68 2.39 5.95
N THR A 102 -2.13 2.66 7.11
CA THR A 102 -1.49 3.94 7.40
C THR A 102 -0.33 4.20 6.44
N ALA A 103 0.53 3.19 6.23
CA ALA A 103 1.68 3.32 5.34
C ALA A 103 1.25 3.57 3.90
N MET A 104 0.23 2.88 3.42
CA MET A 104 -0.27 3.06 2.06
C MET A 104 -0.93 4.42 1.86
N GLU A 105 -1.70 4.88 2.84
CA GLU A 105 -2.34 6.21 2.77
C GLU A 105 -1.30 7.32 2.80
N LEU A 106 -0.25 7.17 3.61
CA LEU A 106 0.85 8.11 3.63
C LEU A 106 1.57 8.11 2.28
N ALA A 107 1.80 6.92 1.71
CA ALA A 107 2.43 6.80 0.39
C ALA A 107 1.59 7.48 -0.69
N GLN A 108 0.26 7.35 -0.63
CA GLN A 108 -0.62 8.05 -1.58
C GLN A 108 -0.43 9.56 -1.50
N ARG A 109 -0.37 10.11 -0.29
CA ARG A 109 -0.14 11.55 -0.11
C ARG A 109 1.20 11.96 -0.69
N ARG A 110 2.24 11.19 -0.43
CA ARG A 110 3.59 11.49 -0.95
C ARG A 110 3.64 11.43 -2.47
N VAL A 111 2.97 10.44 -3.07
CA VAL A 111 2.88 10.36 -4.53
C VAL A 111 2.19 11.60 -5.09
N LYS A 112 1.07 11.99 -4.51
CA LYS A 112 0.35 13.18 -4.96
C LYS A 112 1.19 14.44 -4.85
N GLU A 113 1.95 14.59 -3.78
CA GLU A 113 2.81 15.74 -3.58
C GLU A 113 4.01 15.73 -4.55
N LYS A 114 4.67 14.59 -4.66
CA LYS A 114 5.90 14.48 -5.44
C LYS A 114 5.64 14.53 -6.95
N HIS A 115 4.52 13.98 -7.40
CA HIS A 115 4.21 13.84 -8.82
C HIS A 115 3.13 14.81 -9.29
N ALA A 116 2.74 15.76 -8.44
CA ALA A 116 1.74 16.76 -8.84
C ALA A 116 2.28 17.62 -9.96
N VAL A 117 1.43 17.87 -10.95
CA VAL A 117 1.75 18.73 -12.08
C VAL A 117 0.75 19.87 -12.07
N THR A 118 1.25 21.10 -12.03
CA THR A 118 0.38 22.29 -12.10
C THR A 118 0.22 22.71 -13.55
N ASP A 119 -0.82 23.46 -13.84
CA ASP A 119 -1.02 24.03 -15.18
C ASP A 119 0.16 24.90 -15.58
N GLU A 120 0.70 25.65 -14.65
CA GLU A 120 1.87 26.48 -14.88
C GLU A 120 3.09 25.66 -15.27
N ALA A 121 3.35 24.56 -14.55
CA ALA A 121 4.45 23.67 -14.86
C ALA A 121 4.27 23.00 -16.22
N LEU A 122 3.03 22.66 -16.59
CA LEU A 122 2.74 22.08 -17.89
C LEU A 122 3.03 23.08 -19.01
N GLU A 123 2.62 24.33 -18.85
CA GLU A 123 2.88 25.37 -19.82
C GLU A 123 4.38 25.62 -20.01
N ALA A 124 5.13 25.68 -18.91
CA ALA A 124 6.56 25.87 -18.95
C ALA A 124 7.24 24.70 -19.67
N SER A 125 6.85 23.50 -19.39
CA SER A 125 7.40 22.32 -20.04
C SER A 125 7.12 22.31 -21.53
N THR A 126 5.92 22.72 -21.93
CA THR A 126 5.55 22.81 -23.34
C THR A 126 6.31 23.92 -24.04
N ALA A 127 6.44 25.07 -23.39
CA ALA A 127 7.15 26.21 -23.97
C ALA A 127 8.62 25.94 -24.19
N ASP A 128 9.22 25.12 -23.34
CA ASP A 128 10.64 24.77 -23.46
C ASP A 128 10.89 23.66 -24.45
N GLY A 129 9.90 23.22 -25.15
CA GLY A 129 10.05 22.15 -26.13
C GLY A 129 10.22 20.79 -25.50
N GLY A 130 9.76 20.65 -24.28
CA GLY A 130 9.86 19.41 -23.56
C GLY A 130 11.16 19.17 -22.84
N ASP A 131 12.00 20.13 -22.81
CA ASP A 131 13.23 20.03 -22.05
C ASP A 131 12.93 20.04 -20.58
N THR A 132 13.47 19.14 -19.89
CA THR A 132 13.15 19.08 -18.54
C THR A 132 14.31 19.02 -17.68
N ALA A 133 15.00 19.59 -17.50
CA ALA A 133 15.93 19.32 -16.66
C ALA A 133 15.99 19.30 -15.29
N PRO A 134 16.00 19.26 -15.23
CA PRO A 134 16.37 19.16 -14.29
C PRO A 134 16.40 18.96 -13.25
N GLU A 135 16.36 18.58 -13.33
CA GLU A 135 16.40 18.36 -12.40
C GLU A 135 16.89 18.27 -11.81
N ALA A 136 16.98 18.23 -12.11
CA ALA A 136 17.32 18.06 -11.40
C ALA A 136 17.83 17.92 -10.90
N ASP A 137 17.75 17.72 -10.98
CA ASP A 137 18.17 17.55 -10.33
C ASP A 137 18.65 17.57 -9.95
N SER A 138 18.63 17.49 -10.27
CA SER A 138 19.00 17.45 -9.70
C SER A 138 19.29 17.47 -9.25
N HIS A 139 19.13 17.52 -9.34
CA HIS A 139 19.27 17.47 -8.63
C HIS A 139 19.63 17.48 -8.21
N GLU A 140 19.62 17.26 -8.46
CA GLU A 140 19.84 17.16 -7.92
C GLU A 140 20.36 17.10 -7.59
N THR A 141 20.40 17.18 -7.93
CA THR A 141 20.70 16.99 -7.41
C THR A 141 21.12 16.86 -6.86
N ARG A 142 21.19 16.83 -6.98
CA ARG A 142 21.27 16.73 -6.33
C ARG A 142 21.55 16.36 -5.81
#